data_f6fc84af5a759ca108d17a7b863f853e
#
_entry.id   f6fc84af5a759ca108d17a7b863f853e
#
_cell.length_a   1.000
_cell.length_b   1.000
_cell.length_c   1.000
_cell.angle_alpha   90.00
_cell.angle_beta   90.00
_cell.angle_gamma   90.00
#
_symmetry.space_group_name_H-M   'P 1'
#
loop_
_entity.id
_entity.type
_entity.pdbx_description
1 polymer ?
#
loop_
_entity_poly.entity_id
_entity_poly.type
_entity_poly.pdbx_seq_one_letter_code
_entity_poly.pdbx_strand_id
1 'polypeptide(L)'
;LVGSEMCIRDRNIASQAIDGEFGNPMKFCGDVNATNWMSATIETSDEDIINHIMKICKRDPRSGKVTTGGIVTVKDSTENWYLSWTINRQPQFKSQKKNSVLIWVYSLNTNKDGNYVKKAMRDCTGIEVCEEWLYHIGVSKDKIEEYATNRCNTTTCYMPYINAFFQPRKEKDRPLVVPHGAVNFAFVGQFAETPRDTIFTTEYSIRTGMEAAYTLLNVDRAVPEVWSSKYDVRELLKACYYAIDKKPVAECPLSLKEKALLKFAIKKTKGTDLEILLKESGLI
;
A
#
# COMPACT_ATOMS: atom_id res chain seq x y z
N LEU A 1 11.98 14.06 2.95
CA LEU A 1 10.75 14.05 3.78
C LEU A 1 10.85 12.96 4.84
N VAL A 2 11.85 13.14 5.70
CA VAL A 2 11.93 12.35 6.92
C VAL A 2 11.58 13.31 8.07
N GLY A 3 10.40 13.86 8.01
CA GLY A 3 9.73 14.21 9.23
C GLY A 3 9.27 12.87 9.76
N SER A 4 10.01 12.28 10.68
CA SER A 4 9.68 10.98 11.24
C SER A 4 8.21 10.95 11.60
N GLU A 5 7.53 9.84 11.35
CA GLU A 5 6.14 9.64 11.76
C GLU A 5 5.96 9.86 13.26
N MET A 6 7.01 9.71 14.03
CA MET A 6 7.07 10.12 15.42
C MET A 6 6.77 11.61 15.59
N CYS A 7 7.33 12.48 14.73
CA CYS A 7 7.00 13.93 14.76
C CYS A 7 5.55 14.21 14.35
N ILE A 8 4.96 13.41 13.46
CA ILE A 8 3.55 13.55 13.07
C ILE A 8 2.64 13.16 14.23
N ARG A 9 2.92 12.03 14.88
CA ARG A 9 2.19 11.58 16.08
C ARG A 9 2.24 12.62 17.19
N ASP A 10 3.43 13.11 17.53
CA ASP A 10 3.62 14.05 18.62
C ASP A 10 2.94 15.40 18.32
N ARG A 11 2.98 15.86 17.07
CA ARG A 11 2.25 17.07 16.64
C ARG A 11 0.75 16.90 16.74
N ASN A 12 0.20 15.76 16.34
CA ASN A 12 -1.22 15.49 16.44
C ASN A 12 -1.67 15.39 17.91
N ILE A 13 -0.89 14.77 18.78
CA ILE A 13 -1.15 14.72 20.22
C ILE A 13 -1.11 16.13 20.83
N ALA A 14 -0.11 16.93 20.49
CA ALA A 14 -0.01 18.30 20.97
C ALA A 14 -1.17 19.17 20.48
N SER A 15 -1.56 19.02 19.19
CA SER A 15 -2.70 19.74 18.62
C SER A 15 -4.00 19.40 19.33
N GLN A 16 -4.25 18.13 19.63
CA GLN A 16 -5.44 17.68 20.35
C GLN A 16 -5.46 18.17 21.79
N ALA A 17 -4.29 18.35 22.44
CA ALA A 17 -4.20 18.92 23.77
C ALA A 17 -4.59 20.42 23.78
N ILE A 18 -4.44 21.12 22.68
CA ILE A 18 -4.84 22.51 22.50
C ILE A 18 -6.34 22.61 22.21
N ASP A 19 -6.83 21.77 21.31
CA ASP A 19 -8.22 21.73 20.88
C ASP A 19 -8.63 20.27 20.54
N GLY A 20 -9.61 19.74 21.24
CA GLY A 20 -10.13 18.38 21.03
C GLY A 20 -10.71 18.11 19.65
N GLU A 21 -10.95 19.15 18.84
CA GLU A 21 -11.40 19.02 17.46
C GLU A 21 -10.26 18.67 16.47
N PHE A 22 -9.01 18.76 16.88
CA PHE A 22 -7.87 18.47 16.01
C PHE A 22 -7.66 16.98 15.70
N GLY A 23 -8.54 16.12 16.12
CA GLY A 23 -8.47 14.68 15.90
C GLY A 23 -7.91 13.92 17.10
N ASN A 24 -7.99 12.59 17.05
CA ASN A 24 -7.53 11.73 18.13
C ASN A 24 -6.51 10.69 17.62
N PRO A 25 -5.23 11.07 17.47
CA PRO A 25 -4.21 10.21 16.89
C PRO A 25 -3.94 8.94 17.71
N MET A 26 -4.17 8.95 19.02
CA MET A 26 -3.94 7.77 19.87
C MET A 26 -4.82 6.59 19.53
N LYS A 27 -5.97 6.82 18.90
CA LYS A 27 -6.87 5.73 18.48
C LYS A 27 -6.34 4.91 17.33
N PHE A 28 -5.52 5.49 16.46
CA PHE A 28 -5.03 4.81 15.27
C PHE A 28 -3.50 4.77 15.15
N CYS A 29 -2.75 5.52 15.93
CA CYS A 29 -1.27 5.50 15.90
C CYS A 29 -0.63 5.27 17.29
N GLY A 30 -1.39 4.82 18.29
CA GLY A 30 -0.87 4.60 19.64
C GLY A 30 -0.05 3.31 19.80
N ASP A 31 -0.33 2.29 19.01
CA ASP A 31 0.34 1.00 19.08
C ASP A 31 1.40 0.85 17.98
N VAL A 32 2.67 0.96 18.37
CA VAL A 32 3.79 0.81 17.44
C VAL A 32 3.88 -0.60 16.86
N ASN A 33 3.47 -1.63 17.60
CA ASN A 33 3.56 -3.01 17.11
C ASN A 33 2.54 -3.30 16.00
N ALA A 34 1.37 -2.65 16.05
CA ALA A 34 0.34 -2.76 15.03
C ALA A 34 0.56 -1.79 13.85
N THR A 35 1.42 -0.79 14.00
CA THR A 35 1.50 0.33 13.05
C THR A 35 2.89 0.58 12.49
N ASN A 36 3.81 -0.35 12.69
CA ASN A 36 5.17 -0.23 12.18
C ASN A 36 5.33 -0.86 10.77
N TRP A 37 6.48 -0.56 10.19
CA TRP A 37 6.94 -1.10 8.93
C TRP A 37 8.46 -1.14 8.94
N MET A 38 9.03 -2.15 8.35
CA MET A 38 10.45 -2.15 8.03
C MET A 38 10.65 -2.57 6.58
N SER A 39 11.53 -1.87 5.91
CA SER A 39 11.98 -2.24 4.58
C SER A 39 13.50 -2.28 4.50
N ALA A 40 14.02 -2.93 3.48
CA ALA A 40 15.41 -2.83 3.12
C ALA A 40 15.56 -2.81 1.59
N THR A 41 16.62 -2.18 1.14
CA THR A 41 17.07 -2.28 -0.25
C THR A 41 18.34 -3.12 -0.26
N ILE A 42 18.31 -4.20 -1.02
CA ILE A 42 19.43 -5.10 -1.25
C ILE A 42 19.99 -4.79 -2.64
N GLU A 43 21.26 -4.45 -2.72
CA GLU A 43 21.97 -4.29 -4.00
C GLU A 43 22.91 -5.48 -4.19
N THR A 44 22.85 -6.08 -5.37
CA THR A 44 23.80 -7.13 -5.78
C THR A 44 24.09 -7.07 -7.28
N SER A 45 25.27 -7.53 -7.65
CA SER A 45 25.66 -7.81 -9.06
C SER A 45 26.15 -9.25 -9.23
N ASP A 46 25.95 -10.09 -8.21
CA ASP A 46 26.40 -11.49 -8.18
C ASP A 46 25.51 -12.35 -9.08
N GLU A 47 26.15 -13.09 -9.98
CA GLU A 47 25.45 -13.93 -10.99
C GLU A 47 24.71 -15.12 -10.36
N ASP A 48 25.22 -15.69 -9.26
CA ASP A 48 24.56 -16.82 -8.60
C ASP A 48 23.25 -16.36 -7.97
N ILE A 49 23.25 -15.19 -7.31
CA ILE A 49 22.05 -14.57 -6.72
C ILE A 49 21.06 -14.20 -7.82
N ILE A 50 21.52 -13.59 -8.90
CA ILE A 50 20.69 -13.24 -10.07
C ILE A 50 20.06 -14.49 -10.69
N ASN A 51 20.78 -15.60 -10.74
CA ASN A 51 20.24 -16.88 -11.23
C ASN A 51 19.12 -17.42 -10.32
N HIS A 52 19.21 -17.26 -8.99
CA HIS A 52 18.11 -17.60 -8.08
C HIS A 52 16.89 -16.73 -8.35
N ILE A 53 17.07 -15.42 -8.54
CA ILE A 53 15.99 -14.51 -8.92
C ILE A 53 15.34 -14.93 -10.23
N MET A 54 16.13 -15.24 -11.25
CA MET A 54 15.66 -15.68 -12.58
C MET A 54 14.87 -16.99 -12.52
N LYS A 55 15.27 -17.94 -11.65
CA LYS A 55 14.51 -19.18 -11.43
C LYS A 55 13.08 -18.91 -10.94
N ILE A 56 12.91 -17.91 -10.07
CA ILE A 56 11.60 -17.55 -9.51
C ILE A 56 10.82 -16.69 -10.49
N CYS A 57 11.42 -15.61 -10.96
CA CYS A 57 10.74 -14.58 -11.77
C CYS A 57 10.60 -14.93 -13.25
N LYS A 58 11.32 -15.96 -13.72
CA LYS A 58 11.39 -16.35 -15.15
C LYS A 58 11.79 -15.19 -16.06
N ARG A 59 12.57 -14.25 -15.55
CA ARG A 59 13.04 -13.05 -16.25
C ARG A 59 14.35 -12.57 -15.67
N ASP A 60 15.27 -12.13 -16.53
CA ASP A 60 16.49 -11.43 -16.10
C ASP A 60 16.11 -10.05 -15.55
N PRO A 61 16.44 -9.73 -14.31
CA PRO A 61 16.15 -8.41 -13.74
C PRO A 61 16.85 -7.26 -14.48
N ARG A 62 17.91 -7.52 -15.20
CA ARG A 62 18.67 -6.54 -15.99
C ARG A 62 18.09 -6.28 -17.40
N SER A 63 16.98 -6.94 -17.75
CA SER A 63 16.36 -6.84 -19.08
C SER A 63 15.74 -5.48 -19.42
N GLY A 64 15.78 -4.49 -18.51
CA GLY A 64 15.16 -3.19 -18.72
C GLY A 64 13.63 -3.19 -18.60
N LYS A 65 13.03 -4.30 -18.16
CA LYS A 65 11.59 -4.45 -17.88
C LYS A 65 11.35 -4.65 -16.39
N VAL A 66 10.13 -4.43 -15.93
CA VAL A 66 9.73 -4.80 -14.57
C VAL A 66 9.92 -6.31 -14.40
N THR A 67 10.67 -6.71 -13.39
CA THR A 67 11.00 -8.11 -13.14
C THR A 67 9.87 -8.81 -12.42
N THR A 68 9.43 -8.24 -11.31
CA THR A 68 8.33 -8.78 -10.52
C THR A 68 7.58 -7.66 -9.78
N GLY A 69 6.29 -7.89 -9.49
CA GLY A 69 5.56 -7.19 -8.45
C GLY A 69 5.92 -7.77 -7.07
N GLY A 70 5.08 -7.53 -6.08
CA GLY A 70 5.29 -8.07 -4.73
C GLY A 70 5.24 -9.59 -4.73
N ILE A 71 6.30 -10.25 -4.25
CA ILE A 71 6.36 -11.69 -3.99
C ILE A 71 6.41 -11.89 -2.48
N VAL A 72 5.48 -12.66 -1.95
CA VAL A 72 5.45 -13.03 -0.54
C VAL A 72 6.20 -14.35 -0.36
N THR A 73 7.06 -14.43 0.63
CA THR A 73 7.99 -15.55 0.81
C THR A 73 7.37 -16.79 1.45
N VAL A 74 6.29 -16.61 2.22
CA VAL A 74 5.61 -17.67 2.97
C VAL A 74 4.09 -17.55 2.87
N LYS A 75 3.38 -18.65 3.11
CA LYS A 75 1.90 -18.67 3.07
C LYS A 75 1.27 -18.13 4.35
N ASP A 76 1.89 -18.37 5.49
CA ASP A 76 1.39 -17.96 6.81
C ASP A 76 2.05 -16.66 7.24
N SER A 77 1.24 -15.66 7.53
CA SER A 77 1.67 -14.33 7.95
C SER A 77 1.70 -14.14 9.46
N THR A 78 1.27 -15.15 10.26
CA THR A 78 1.06 -14.96 11.70
C THR A 78 2.30 -15.25 12.54
N GLU A 79 3.20 -16.12 12.07
CA GLU A 79 4.29 -16.67 12.87
C GLU A 79 5.69 -16.26 12.44
N ASN A 80 5.82 -15.39 11.43
CA ASN A 80 7.11 -14.96 10.90
C ASN A 80 7.03 -13.53 10.33
N TRP A 81 8.14 -13.06 9.73
CA TRP A 81 8.19 -11.71 9.13
C TRP A 81 7.17 -11.51 8.01
N TYR A 82 6.71 -12.56 7.36
CA TYR A 82 5.90 -12.46 6.15
C TYR A 82 6.56 -11.57 5.11
N LEU A 83 7.85 -11.79 4.92
CA LEU A 83 8.71 -10.96 4.08
C LEU A 83 8.18 -10.92 2.66
N SER A 84 8.02 -9.73 2.14
CA SER A 84 7.68 -9.49 0.73
C SER A 84 8.85 -8.81 0.04
N TRP A 85 9.00 -9.06 -1.26
CA TRP A 85 10.03 -8.43 -2.06
C TRP A 85 9.57 -8.12 -3.49
N THR A 86 10.21 -7.16 -4.12
CA THR A 86 9.93 -6.73 -5.48
C THR A 86 11.18 -6.23 -6.17
N ILE A 87 11.23 -6.39 -7.49
CA ILE A 87 12.28 -5.84 -8.35
C ILE A 87 11.61 -5.02 -9.45
N ASN A 88 11.71 -3.72 -9.33
CA ASN A 88 11.26 -2.79 -10.33
C ASN A 88 12.13 -2.84 -11.59
N ARG A 89 11.78 -2.07 -12.61
CA ARG A 89 12.61 -1.90 -13.79
C ARG A 89 14.01 -1.42 -13.41
N GLN A 90 15.05 -2.09 -13.92
CA GLN A 90 16.46 -1.72 -13.72
C GLN A 90 17.04 -1.03 -14.96
N PRO A 91 17.94 -0.08 -14.84
CA PRO A 91 18.32 0.54 -13.58
C PRO A 91 17.18 1.37 -12.98
N GLN A 92 17.05 1.34 -11.65
CA GLN A 92 16.02 2.11 -10.93
C GLN A 92 16.45 3.57 -10.76
N PHE A 93 17.76 3.81 -10.64
CA PHE A 93 18.34 5.14 -10.49
C PHE A 93 19.42 5.41 -11.55
N LYS A 94 19.56 6.67 -11.95
CA LYS A 94 20.58 7.08 -12.92
C LYS A 94 22.01 6.79 -12.46
N SER A 95 22.26 6.86 -11.16
CA SER A 95 23.56 6.61 -10.52
C SER A 95 23.80 5.16 -10.13
N GLN A 96 22.87 4.26 -10.41
CA GLN A 96 23.00 2.84 -10.09
C GLN A 96 24.21 2.24 -10.80
N LYS A 97 24.98 1.41 -10.11
CA LYS A 97 26.12 0.70 -10.69
C LYS A 97 25.68 -0.12 -11.89
N LYS A 98 26.48 -0.14 -12.93
CA LYS A 98 26.24 -0.96 -14.11
C LYS A 98 26.15 -2.42 -13.70
N ASN A 99 25.13 -3.12 -14.20
CA ASN A 99 24.81 -4.53 -13.91
C ASN A 99 24.38 -4.84 -12.47
N SER A 100 24.28 -3.86 -11.57
CA SER A 100 23.68 -4.12 -10.27
C SER A 100 22.16 -4.20 -10.37
N VAL A 101 21.56 -4.96 -9.45
CA VAL A 101 20.12 -5.11 -9.29
C VAL A 101 19.75 -4.65 -7.89
N LEU A 102 18.72 -3.83 -7.80
CA LEU A 102 18.14 -3.38 -6.53
C LEU A 102 16.87 -4.18 -6.26
N ILE A 103 16.85 -4.84 -5.13
CA ILE A 103 15.73 -5.60 -4.61
C ILE A 103 15.17 -4.84 -3.41
N TRP A 104 13.89 -4.52 -3.43
CA TRP A 104 13.20 -3.95 -2.28
C TRP A 104 12.48 -5.04 -1.53
N VAL A 105 12.81 -5.19 -0.25
CA VAL A 105 12.19 -6.13 0.68
C VAL A 105 11.49 -5.37 1.80
N TYR A 106 10.39 -5.92 2.33
CA TYR A 106 9.64 -5.26 3.40
C TYR A 106 8.79 -6.25 4.20
N SER A 107 8.45 -5.85 5.42
CA SER A 107 7.54 -6.58 6.30
C SER A 107 6.67 -5.64 7.13
N LEU A 108 5.47 -6.11 7.44
CA LEU A 108 4.56 -5.52 8.43
C LEU A 108 4.68 -6.22 9.80
N ASN A 109 5.24 -7.43 9.85
CA ASN A 109 5.37 -8.25 11.07
C ASN A 109 6.76 -8.09 11.69
N THR A 110 7.21 -6.86 11.89
CA THR A 110 8.59 -6.56 12.26
C THR A 110 8.97 -7.00 13.68
N ASN A 111 7.98 -7.39 14.49
CA ASN A 111 8.14 -7.90 15.85
C ASN A 111 8.14 -9.43 15.96
N LYS A 112 8.08 -10.13 14.84
CA LYS A 112 8.15 -11.60 14.77
C LYS A 112 9.54 -12.07 14.36
N ASP A 113 9.87 -13.32 14.71
CA ASP A 113 11.08 -13.95 14.25
C ASP A 113 11.01 -14.33 12.77
N GLY A 114 12.15 -14.35 12.08
CA GLY A 114 12.24 -14.84 10.71
C GLY A 114 12.20 -16.37 10.63
N ASN A 115 12.11 -16.87 9.41
CA ASN A 115 12.18 -18.31 9.17
C ASN A 115 13.62 -18.85 9.29
N TYR A 116 14.58 -18.08 8.85
CA TYR A 116 16.02 -18.37 8.94
C TYR A 116 16.65 -17.61 10.11
N VAL A 117 16.50 -16.30 10.14
CA VAL A 117 17.00 -15.42 11.21
C VAL A 117 16.04 -15.46 12.39
N LYS A 118 16.47 -16.06 13.51
CA LYS A 118 15.64 -16.20 14.72
C LYS A 118 15.68 -14.94 15.60
N LYS A 119 15.20 -13.85 15.03
CA LYS A 119 15.21 -12.50 15.62
C LYS A 119 14.10 -11.65 15.01
N ALA A 120 13.56 -10.71 15.77
CA ALA A 120 12.57 -9.77 15.27
C ALA A 120 13.20 -8.87 14.17
N MET A 121 12.50 -8.69 13.03
CA MET A 121 13.08 -7.96 11.90
C MET A 121 13.53 -6.55 12.27
N ARG A 122 12.78 -5.86 13.14
CA ARG A 122 13.10 -4.50 13.59
C ARG A 122 14.45 -4.38 14.32
N ASP A 123 14.94 -5.49 14.87
CA ASP A 123 16.19 -5.54 15.62
C ASP A 123 17.35 -6.10 14.75
N CYS A 124 17.08 -6.41 13.48
CA CYS A 124 18.04 -6.98 12.56
C CYS A 124 18.91 -5.92 11.87
N THR A 125 20.15 -6.29 11.62
CA THR A 125 21.06 -5.58 10.72
C THR A 125 20.67 -5.80 9.27
N GLY A 126 21.26 -5.02 8.35
CA GLY A 126 21.05 -5.23 6.92
C GLY A 126 21.53 -6.61 6.45
N ILE A 127 22.63 -7.13 7.02
CA ILE A 127 23.14 -8.47 6.71
C ILE A 127 22.09 -9.51 7.08
N GLU A 128 21.56 -9.48 8.31
CA GLU A 128 20.54 -10.43 8.78
C GLU A 128 19.25 -10.37 7.93
N VAL A 129 18.84 -9.18 7.51
CA VAL A 129 17.69 -9.07 6.59
C VAL A 129 17.99 -9.67 5.21
N CYS A 130 19.20 -9.50 4.72
CA CYS A 130 19.66 -10.11 3.48
C CYS A 130 19.72 -11.64 3.58
N GLU A 131 20.22 -12.18 4.68
CA GLU A 131 20.27 -13.64 4.96
C GLU A 131 18.87 -14.27 4.89
N GLU A 132 17.89 -13.66 5.55
CA GLU A 132 16.50 -14.12 5.50
C GLU A 132 15.97 -14.13 4.07
N TRP A 133 16.22 -13.07 3.30
CA TRP A 133 15.79 -13.00 1.90
C TRP A 133 16.49 -14.05 1.03
N LEU A 134 17.82 -14.23 1.18
CA LEU A 134 18.59 -15.24 0.45
C LEU A 134 18.10 -16.67 0.74
N TYR A 135 17.75 -16.95 1.99
CA TYR A 135 17.11 -18.21 2.36
C TYR A 135 15.83 -18.44 1.57
N HIS A 136 14.97 -17.43 1.46
CA HIS A 136 13.69 -17.54 0.78
C HIS A 136 13.81 -17.64 -0.75
N ILE A 137 14.87 -17.13 -1.36
CA ILE A 137 15.10 -17.32 -2.80
C ILE A 137 15.83 -18.62 -3.11
N GLY A 138 16.12 -19.44 -2.09
CA GLY A 138 16.65 -20.80 -2.23
C GLY A 138 18.17 -20.89 -2.34
N VAL A 139 18.90 -19.92 -1.80
CA VAL A 139 20.35 -20.04 -1.61
C VAL A 139 20.63 -21.10 -0.54
N SER A 140 21.62 -21.95 -0.76
CA SER A 140 21.97 -23.00 0.20
C SER A 140 22.52 -22.40 1.50
N LYS A 141 22.16 -23.01 2.65
CA LYS A 141 22.41 -22.43 3.98
C LYS A 141 23.91 -22.20 4.26
N ASP A 142 24.77 -23.00 3.71
CA ASP A 142 26.23 -22.88 3.84
C ASP A 142 26.83 -21.65 3.12
N LYS A 143 26.05 -21.02 2.21
CA LYS A 143 26.49 -19.85 1.45
C LYS A 143 25.82 -18.55 1.87
N ILE A 144 24.74 -18.60 2.64
CA ILE A 144 23.91 -17.43 2.96
C ILE A 144 24.72 -16.32 3.61
N GLU A 145 25.47 -16.63 4.67
CA GLU A 145 26.28 -15.65 5.41
C GLU A 145 27.34 -14.99 4.52
N GLU A 146 28.04 -15.80 3.74
CA GLU A 146 29.05 -15.29 2.79
C GLU A 146 28.44 -14.39 1.74
N TYR A 147 27.29 -14.77 1.17
CA TYR A 147 26.59 -13.98 0.16
C TYR A 147 26.05 -12.68 0.72
N ALA A 148 25.43 -12.72 1.89
CA ALA A 148 24.89 -11.54 2.54
C ALA A 148 25.97 -10.51 2.89
N THR A 149 27.14 -11.01 3.35
CA THR A 149 28.25 -10.17 3.81
C THR A 149 29.08 -9.62 2.66
N ASN A 150 29.41 -10.44 1.65
CA ASN A 150 30.43 -10.09 0.66
C ASN A 150 29.87 -9.82 -0.74
N ARG A 151 28.63 -10.25 -1.05
CA ARG A 151 28.06 -10.13 -2.40
C ARG A 151 26.84 -9.22 -2.47
N CYS A 152 26.33 -8.80 -1.32
CA CYS A 152 25.21 -7.88 -1.21
C CYS A 152 25.58 -6.66 -0.41
N ASN A 153 24.93 -5.54 -0.73
CA ASN A 153 24.92 -4.36 0.11
C ASN A 153 23.46 -4.08 0.52
N THR A 154 23.16 -4.09 1.82
CA THR A 154 21.81 -3.98 2.31
C THR A 154 21.64 -2.81 3.25
N THR A 155 20.72 -1.93 2.90
CA THR A 155 20.35 -0.76 3.72
C THR A 155 18.93 -0.94 4.24
N THR A 156 18.76 -0.88 5.55
CA THR A 156 17.47 -1.04 6.23
C THR A 156 16.86 0.30 6.59
N CYS A 157 15.53 0.34 6.65
CA CYS A 157 14.75 1.48 7.11
C CYS A 157 13.58 0.98 7.96
N TYR A 158 13.64 1.22 9.27
CA TYR A 158 12.54 0.95 10.19
C TYR A 158 11.71 2.21 10.38
N MET A 159 10.39 2.08 10.23
CA MET A 159 9.44 3.20 10.28
C MET A 159 8.33 2.89 11.29
N PRO A 160 8.49 3.34 12.54
CA PRO A 160 7.45 3.18 13.56
C PRO A 160 6.22 4.03 13.17
N TYR A 161 5.04 3.51 13.44
CA TYR A 161 3.74 4.16 13.21
C TYR A 161 3.37 4.46 11.75
N ILE A 162 4.18 4.09 10.75
CA ILE A 162 3.91 4.42 9.33
C ILE A 162 2.59 3.83 8.84
N ASN A 163 2.19 2.67 9.35
CA ASN A 163 0.96 1.97 8.96
C ASN A 163 -0.27 2.38 9.78
N ALA A 164 -0.18 3.43 10.58
CA ALA A 164 -1.30 3.91 11.39
C ALA A 164 -2.55 4.21 10.55
N PHE A 165 -2.37 4.63 9.29
CA PHE A 165 -3.48 4.89 8.36
C PHE A 165 -4.29 3.62 7.99
N PHE A 166 -3.76 2.42 8.18
CA PHE A 166 -4.52 1.17 8.03
C PHE A 166 -5.37 0.80 9.25
N GLN A 167 -5.12 1.45 10.39
CA GLN A 167 -5.86 1.14 11.59
C GLN A 167 -7.30 1.68 11.51
N PRO A 168 -8.27 0.97 12.11
CA PRO A 168 -9.65 1.43 12.20
C PRO A 168 -9.72 2.80 12.90
N ARG A 169 -10.41 3.75 12.27
CA ARG A 169 -10.64 5.09 12.81
C ARG A 169 -12.05 5.56 12.52
N LYS A 170 -12.50 6.51 13.30
CA LYS A 170 -13.76 7.23 13.07
C LYS A 170 -13.49 8.49 12.26
N GLU A 171 -14.53 9.05 11.70
CA GLU A 171 -14.54 10.43 11.23
C GLU A 171 -14.06 11.35 12.36
N LYS A 172 -13.24 12.34 12.03
CA LYS A 172 -12.60 13.28 12.98
C LYS A 172 -11.47 12.70 13.86
N ASP A 173 -11.07 11.47 13.69
CA ASP A 173 -9.84 10.97 14.36
C ASP A 173 -8.56 11.56 13.73
N ARG A 174 -8.64 12.13 12.52
CA ARG A 174 -7.57 12.92 11.91
C ARG A 174 -7.90 14.40 11.94
N PRO A 175 -6.89 15.28 12.07
CA PRO A 175 -7.09 16.71 11.92
C PRO A 175 -7.45 17.06 10.47
N LEU A 176 -8.29 18.06 10.28
CA LEU A 176 -8.46 18.70 8.96
C LEU A 176 -7.14 19.29 8.48
N VAL A 177 -6.96 19.39 7.16
CA VAL A 177 -5.77 20.03 6.58
C VAL A 177 -5.59 21.43 7.14
N VAL A 178 -6.64 22.25 7.12
CA VAL A 178 -6.68 23.54 7.83
C VAL A 178 -7.79 23.44 8.87
N PRO A 179 -7.47 23.28 10.16
CA PRO A 179 -8.46 23.21 11.23
C PRO A 179 -9.26 24.50 11.32
N HIS A 180 -10.49 24.43 11.82
CA HIS A 180 -11.31 25.61 12.03
C HIS A 180 -10.59 26.61 12.97
N GLY A 181 -10.52 27.87 12.52
CA GLY A 181 -9.82 28.92 13.25
C GLY A 181 -8.30 28.96 13.04
N ALA A 182 -7.70 28.05 12.28
CA ALA A 182 -6.30 28.15 11.93
C ALA A 182 -6.08 29.30 10.91
N VAL A 183 -5.10 30.16 11.22
CA VAL A 183 -4.81 31.36 10.39
C VAL A 183 -3.56 31.15 9.52
N ASN A 184 -2.52 30.49 10.06
CA ASN A 184 -1.21 30.44 9.46
C ASN A 184 -0.52 29.06 9.56
N PHE A 185 -1.25 28.00 9.84
CA PHE A 185 -0.71 26.64 9.85
C PHE A 185 -1.68 25.64 9.24
N ALA A 186 -1.16 24.52 8.77
CA ALA A 186 -1.91 23.40 8.23
C ALA A 186 -1.24 22.07 8.57
N PHE A 187 -2.04 21.00 8.60
CA PHE A 187 -1.57 19.62 8.62
C PHE A 187 -1.53 19.09 7.19
N VAL A 188 -0.41 18.51 6.78
CA VAL A 188 -0.25 17.94 5.44
C VAL A 188 0.27 16.52 5.51
N GLY A 189 0.00 15.74 4.47
CA GLY A 189 0.40 14.34 4.37
C GLY A 189 -0.73 13.38 4.77
N GLN A 190 -0.40 12.11 4.82
CA GLN A 190 -1.38 11.02 4.95
C GLN A 190 -2.13 10.95 6.29
N PHE A 191 -1.73 11.72 7.29
CA PHE A 191 -2.40 11.79 8.59
C PHE A 191 -3.33 13.00 8.74
N ALA A 192 -3.44 13.84 7.74
CA ALA A 192 -4.47 14.87 7.68
C ALA A 192 -5.74 14.31 7.02
N GLU A 193 -6.91 14.82 7.42
CA GLU A 193 -8.17 14.43 6.78
C GLU A 193 -8.40 15.27 5.50
N THR A 194 -8.73 14.61 4.42
CA THR A 194 -9.23 15.26 3.22
C THR A 194 -10.47 14.51 2.72
N PRO A 195 -11.52 15.23 2.28
CA PRO A 195 -12.75 14.59 1.85
C PRO A 195 -12.53 13.63 0.68
N ARG A 196 -13.20 12.49 0.72
CA ARG A 196 -13.27 11.51 -0.38
C ARG A 196 -11.97 10.85 -0.76
N ASP A 197 -10.91 11.00 0.02
CA ASP A 197 -9.64 10.33 -0.20
C ASP A 197 -9.21 9.60 1.06
N THR A 198 -8.80 8.35 0.92
CA THR A 198 -8.34 7.51 2.03
C THR A 198 -7.06 6.77 1.72
N ILE A 199 -6.48 7.01 0.55
CA ILE A 199 -5.33 6.26 0.05
C ILE A 199 -4.04 6.98 0.40
N PHE A 200 -3.12 6.25 1.04
CA PHE A 200 -1.78 6.72 1.44
C PHE A 200 -0.83 6.81 0.23
N THR A 201 -1.09 7.69 -0.69
CA THR A 201 -0.28 7.86 -1.89
C THR A 201 0.43 9.21 -1.91
N THR A 202 1.40 9.34 -2.79
CA THR A 202 2.01 10.64 -3.10
C THR A 202 0.94 11.66 -3.50
N GLU A 203 -0.09 11.21 -4.21
CA GLU A 203 -1.23 12.05 -4.57
C GLU A 203 -1.94 12.61 -3.34
N TYR A 204 -2.18 11.79 -2.31
CA TYR A 204 -2.79 12.25 -1.06
C TYR A 204 -1.97 13.37 -0.42
N SER A 205 -0.66 13.20 -0.36
CA SER A 205 0.25 14.20 0.20
C SER A 205 0.26 15.50 -0.61
N ILE A 206 0.23 15.40 -1.94
CA ILE A 206 0.13 16.57 -2.83
C ILE A 206 -1.21 17.27 -2.66
N ARG A 207 -2.29 16.53 -2.58
CA ARG A 207 -3.65 17.04 -2.39
C ARG A 207 -3.78 17.84 -1.11
N THR A 208 -3.31 17.28 0.01
CA THR A 208 -3.33 18.01 1.30
C THR A 208 -2.46 19.26 1.25
N GLY A 209 -1.32 19.22 0.56
CA GLY A 209 -0.47 20.40 0.33
C GLY A 209 -1.15 21.48 -0.51
N MET A 210 -1.87 21.08 -1.57
CA MET A 210 -2.66 22.03 -2.39
C MET A 210 -3.80 22.64 -1.58
N GLU A 211 -4.53 21.84 -0.80
CA GLU A 211 -5.61 22.30 0.06
C GLU A 211 -5.09 23.31 1.10
N ALA A 212 -3.97 22.99 1.75
CA ALA A 212 -3.31 23.91 2.68
C ALA A 212 -2.97 25.25 2.02
N ALA A 213 -2.30 25.19 0.86
CA ALA A 213 -1.89 26.41 0.15
C ALA A 213 -3.08 27.25 -0.31
N TYR A 214 -4.09 26.63 -0.91
CA TYR A 214 -5.25 27.36 -1.40
C TYR A 214 -6.08 27.97 -0.27
N THR A 215 -6.26 27.26 0.83
CA THR A 215 -7.01 27.74 1.99
C THR A 215 -6.27 28.88 2.70
N LEU A 216 -5.00 28.68 3.06
CA LEU A 216 -4.23 29.67 3.82
C LEU A 216 -3.92 30.93 3.03
N LEU A 217 -3.76 30.83 1.73
CA LEU A 217 -3.50 31.97 0.84
C LEU A 217 -4.78 32.57 0.23
N ASN A 218 -5.95 32.05 0.62
CA ASN A 218 -7.24 32.47 0.10
C ASN A 218 -7.29 32.49 -1.44
N VAL A 219 -6.76 31.43 -2.05
CA VAL A 219 -6.75 31.26 -3.51
C VAL A 219 -8.13 30.77 -3.95
N ASP A 220 -8.79 31.49 -4.84
CA ASP A 220 -10.08 31.07 -5.41
C ASP A 220 -9.89 29.94 -6.42
N ARG A 221 -9.53 28.78 -5.90
CA ARG A 221 -9.31 27.56 -6.66
C ARG A 221 -9.56 26.32 -5.81
N ALA A 222 -10.36 25.40 -6.31
CA ALA A 222 -10.57 24.12 -5.66
C ALA A 222 -9.41 23.16 -5.96
N VAL A 223 -9.08 22.29 -5.00
CA VAL A 223 -8.25 21.11 -5.25
C VAL A 223 -9.02 20.18 -6.18
N PRO A 224 -8.40 19.66 -7.26
CA PRO A 224 -9.06 18.73 -8.17
C PRO A 224 -9.65 17.54 -7.40
N GLU A 225 -10.88 17.17 -7.72
CA GLU A 225 -11.54 16.06 -7.04
C GLU A 225 -10.87 14.72 -7.35
N VAL A 226 -10.86 13.82 -6.37
CA VAL A 226 -10.47 12.42 -6.59
C VAL A 226 -11.58 11.72 -7.34
N TRP A 227 -11.23 11.07 -8.44
CA TRP A 227 -12.17 10.17 -9.10
C TRP A 227 -12.55 9.03 -8.15
N SER A 228 -13.83 8.87 -7.88
CA SER A 228 -14.31 7.87 -6.96
C SER A 228 -15.16 6.82 -7.68
N SER A 229 -14.63 5.61 -7.79
CA SER A 229 -15.31 4.48 -8.42
C SER A 229 -16.70 4.19 -7.83
N LYS A 230 -16.92 4.53 -6.56
CA LYS A 230 -18.25 4.36 -5.91
C LYS A 230 -19.36 5.22 -6.51
N TYR A 231 -19.04 6.22 -7.30
CA TYR A 231 -19.99 7.05 -8.02
C TYR A 231 -20.03 6.74 -9.53
N ASP A 232 -19.19 5.82 -10.00
CA ASP A 232 -19.24 5.37 -11.40
C ASP A 232 -20.15 4.15 -11.52
N VAL A 233 -21.26 4.32 -12.20
CA VAL A 233 -22.25 3.26 -12.38
C VAL A 233 -21.65 2.02 -13.06
N ARG A 234 -20.66 2.17 -13.94
CA ARG A 234 -19.99 1.05 -14.63
C ARG A 234 -19.21 0.20 -13.64
N GLU A 235 -18.50 0.83 -12.72
CA GLU A 235 -17.72 0.13 -11.69
C GLU A 235 -18.65 -0.52 -10.65
N LEU A 236 -19.77 0.12 -10.30
CA LEU A 236 -20.77 -0.48 -9.42
C LEU A 236 -21.42 -1.70 -10.06
N LEU A 237 -21.77 -1.66 -11.34
CA LEU A 237 -22.31 -2.82 -12.06
C LEU A 237 -21.29 -3.95 -12.15
N LYS A 238 -20.00 -3.66 -12.42
CA LYS A 238 -18.94 -4.68 -12.35
C LYS A 238 -18.81 -5.26 -10.95
N ALA A 239 -18.84 -4.43 -9.90
CA ALA A 239 -18.80 -4.93 -8.53
C ALA A 239 -19.97 -5.88 -8.23
N CYS A 240 -21.18 -5.55 -8.70
CA CYS A 240 -22.34 -6.46 -8.60
C CYS A 240 -22.08 -7.79 -9.33
N TYR A 241 -21.54 -7.76 -10.55
CA TYR A 241 -21.20 -8.96 -11.31
C TYR A 241 -20.19 -9.85 -10.57
N TYR A 242 -19.15 -9.26 -9.98
CA TYR A 242 -18.20 -10.02 -9.15
C TYR A 242 -18.82 -10.56 -7.86
N ALA A 243 -19.72 -9.82 -7.23
CA ALA A 243 -20.40 -10.23 -6.00
C ALA A 243 -21.33 -11.46 -6.21
N ILE A 244 -21.78 -11.70 -7.43
CA ILE A 244 -22.60 -12.86 -7.81
C ILE A 244 -21.80 -13.93 -8.58
N ASP A 245 -20.51 -14.08 -8.24
CA ASP A 245 -19.61 -15.09 -8.79
C ASP A 245 -19.45 -15.03 -10.33
N LYS A 246 -19.49 -13.84 -10.91
CA LYS A 246 -19.32 -13.59 -12.36
C LYS A 246 -20.38 -14.32 -13.21
N LYS A 247 -21.62 -14.36 -12.74
CA LYS A 247 -22.76 -14.95 -13.44
C LYS A 247 -23.76 -13.87 -13.83
N PRO A 248 -24.49 -14.02 -14.96
CA PRO A 248 -25.64 -13.18 -15.23
C PRO A 248 -26.68 -13.30 -14.10
N VAL A 249 -27.37 -12.22 -13.79
CA VAL A 249 -28.37 -12.19 -12.70
C VAL A 249 -29.45 -13.26 -12.91
N ALA A 250 -29.77 -13.59 -14.16
CA ALA A 250 -30.76 -14.62 -14.50
C ALA A 250 -30.36 -16.02 -14.05
N GLU A 251 -29.05 -16.29 -13.85
CA GLU A 251 -28.52 -17.58 -13.39
C GLU A 251 -28.44 -17.68 -11.87
N CYS A 252 -28.70 -16.59 -11.15
CA CYS A 252 -28.73 -16.60 -9.70
C CYS A 252 -29.94 -17.37 -9.18
N PRO A 253 -29.90 -17.93 -7.95
CA PRO A 253 -30.99 -18.65 -7.31
C PRO A 253 -32.10 -17.69 -6.89
N LEU A 254 -32.95 -17.29 -7.85
CA LEU A 254 -34.06 -16.37 -7.67
C LEU A 254 -35.38 -17.12 -7.55
N SER A 255 -36.26 -16.64 -6.69
CA SER A 255 -37.65 -17.07 -6.61
C SER A 255 -38.43 -16.75 -7.89
N LEU A 256 -39.60 -17.38 -8.10
CA LEU A 256 -40.42 -17.11 -9.28
C LEU A 256 -40.85 -15.64 -9.38
N LYS A 257 -41.11 -14.99 -8.24
CA LYS A 257 -41.50 -13.58 -8.19
C LYS A 257 -40.32 -12.68 -8.60
N GLU A 258 -39.13 -12.97 -8.11
CA GLU A 258 -37.92 -12.22 -8.45
C GLU A 258 -37.54 -12.39 -9.93
N LYS A 259 -37.65 -13.60 -10.48
CA LYS A 259 -37.48 -13.86 -11.91
C LYS A 259 -38.45 -13.07 -12.80
N ALA A 260 -39.71 -12.97 -12.37
CA ALA A 260 -40.71 -12.20 -13.09
C ALA A 260 -40.40 -10.70 -13.05
N LEU A 261 -39.98 -10.19 -11.86
CA LEU A 261 -39.57 -8.79 -11.69
C LEU A 261 -38.33 -8.49 -12.50
N LEU A 262 -37.32 -9.35 -12.48
CA LEU A 262 -36.10 -9.20 -13.27
C LEU A 262 -36.40 -9.12 -14.76
N LYS A 263 -37.22 -10.05 -15.29
CA LYS A 263 -37.61 -10.00 -16.72
C LYS A 263 -38.35 -8.70 -17.07
N PHE A 264 -39.19 -8.22 -16.18
CA PHE A 264 -39.88 -6.95 -16.38
C PHE A 264 -38.92 -5.78 -16.37
N ALA A 265 -37.98 -5.75 -15.41
CA ALA A 265 -36.94 -4.72 -15.30
C ALA A 265 -36.05 -4.69 -16.55
N ILE A 266 -35.50 -5.84 -16.98
CA ILE A 266 -34.69 -5.95 -18.20
C ILE A 266 -35.48 -5.48 -19.44
N LYS A 267 -36.75 -5.83 -19.54
CA LYS A 267 -37.61 -5.38 -20.64
C LYS A 267 -37.73 -3.86 -20.68
N LYS A 268 -37.76 -3.20 -19.52
CA LYS A 268 -37.82 -1.73 -19.41
C LYS A 268 -36.52 -1.02 -19.78
N THR A 269 -35.38 -1.70 -19.68
CA THR A 269 -34.09 -1.13 -20.09
C THR A 269 -33.83 -1.27 -21.59
N LYS A 270 -34.64 -2.05 -22.31
CA LYS A 270 -34.42 -2.35 -23.73
C LYS A 270 -34.36 -1.09 -24.59
N GLY A 271 -33.30 -0.95 -25.36
CA GLY A 271 -33.05 0.21 -26.22
C GLY A 271 -32.52 1.45 -25.50
N THR A 272 -32.13 1.36 -24.25
CA THR A 272 -31.52 2.44 -23.46
C THR A 272 -30.03 2.22 -23.22
N ASP A 273 -29.30 3.28 -22.86
CA ASP A 273 -27.88 3.18 -22.45
C ASP A 273 -27.70 2.25 -21.24
N LEU A 274 -28.72 2.11 -20.39
CA LEU A 274 -28.67 1.18 -19.26
C LEU A 274 -28.62 -0.27 -19.72
N GLU A 275 -29.30 -0.66 -20.80
CA GLU A 275 -29.18 -2.00 -21.39
C GLU A 275 -27.75 -2.27 -21.84
N ILE A 276 -27.10 -1.28 -22.46
CA ILE A 276 -25.71 -1.38 -22.92
C ILE A 276 -24.78 -1.60 -21.73
N LEU A 277 -24.91 -0.77 -20.69
CA LEU A 277 -24.08 -0.88 -19.47
C LEU A 277 -24.26 -2.22 -18.75
N LEU A 278 -25.48 -2.76 -18.66
CA LEU A 278 -25.78 -4.06 -18.05
C LEU A 278 -25.15 -5.22 -18.84
N LYS A 279 -25.16 -5.16 -20.17
CA LYS A 279 -24.51 -6.14 -21.05
C LYS A 279 -23.00 -6.07 -20.95
N GLU A 280 -22.41 -4.87 -21.00
CA GLU A 280 -20.96 -4.67 -20.88
C GLU A 280 -20.42 -5.10 -19.52
N SER A 281 -21.22 -4.99 -18.46
CA SER A 281 -20.88 -5.45 -17.12
C SER A 281 -21.03 -6.96 -16.91
N GLY A 282 -21.65 -7.69 -17.84
CA GLY A 282 -21.92 -9.13 -17.75
C GLY A 282 -23.13 -9.50 -16.88
N LEU A 283 -23.95 -8.53 -16.45
CA LEU A 283 -25.10 -8.77 -15.58
C LEU A 283 -26.32 -9.35 -16.34
N ILE A 284 -26.43 -9.05 -17.63
CA ILE A 284 -27.49 -9.59 -18.51
C ILE A 284 -26.93 -10.04 -19.86
#